data_303d57ff9acf7e5391bfc9b462148edc
#
_entry.id   303d57ff9acf7e5391bfc9b462148edc
#
_cell.length_a   1.000
_cell.length_b   1.000
_cell.length_c   1.000
_cell.angle_alpha   90.00
_cell.angle_beta   90.00
_cell.angle_gamma   90.00
#
_symmetry.space_group_name_H-M   'P 1'
#
loop_
_entity.id
_entity.type
_entity.pdbx_description
1 polymer ?
#
loop_
_entity_poly.entity_id
_entity_poly.type
_entity_poly.pdbx_seq_one_letter_code
_entity_poly.pdbx_strand_id
1 'polypeptide(L)'
;SRGLGDVYKRQIHECVHSCLEQDYPADCFDTVVISDRMQPETNASLAVLPVRLVEVHFEKSTKSKSLNAAMAAIGNDYDIALVLDADNVIPYDYLSDINDLFANPEVEIVQTHRSAKNLNNDMALLDAISEEINNTIFRLGHAKLGLSAALIGSGMAFRYDLFRDTMADIKAVGGFDRELELTLLYRGKRFYYLPETFVFDEKIQNTGDFSRQRRRWLSAQWHYCQTFAKFLWKALAARNWDFCDKLFQQLSIPRLLLMGFTFFFSVLFTIYRWT
;
A
#
# COMPACT_ATOMS: atom_id res chain seq x y z
N SER A 1 6.45 19.01 19.63
CA SER A 1 6.81 17.60 19.63
C SER A 1 5.95 16.71 20.53
N ARG A 2 5.45 17.17 21.69
CA ARG A 2 4.53 16.35 22.54
C ARG A 2 3.23 16.02 21.79
N GLY A 3 2.61 16.95 21.06
CA GLY A 3 1.35 16.73 20.35
C GLY A 3 1.44 15.70 19.22
N LEU A 4 2.57 15.57 18.53
CA LEU A 4 2.76 14.53 17.50
C LEU A 4 2.82 13.13 18.11
N GLY A 5 3.50 12.95 19.23
CA GLY A 5 3.57 11.65 19.91
C GLY A 5 2.20 11.16 20.38
N ASP A 6 1.33 12.05 20.85
CA ASP A 6 -0.02 11.71 21.29
C ASP A 6 -0.94 11.33 20.11
N VAL A 7 -0.78 11.96 18.92
CA VAL A 7 -1.52 11.60 17.71
C VAL A 7 -1.13 10.19 17.25
N TYR A 8 0.15 9.89 17.12
CA TYR A 8 0.61 8.55 16.71
C TYR A 8 0.19 7.47 17.71
N LYS A 9 0.24 7.76 19.01
CA LYS A 9 -0.25 6.84 20.03
C LYS A 9 -1.73 6.53 19.87
N ARG A 10 -2.57 7.53 19.61
CA ARG A 10 -4.00 7.34 19.36
C ARG A 10 -4.24 6.50 18.11
N GLN A 11 -3.57 6.83 17.00
CA GLN A 11 -3.73 6.14 15.71
C GLN A 11 -3.43 4.64 15.83
N ILE A 12 -2.30 4.27 16.42
CA ILE A 12 -1.94 2.85 16.58
C ILE A 12 -2.93 2.08 17.46
N HIS A 13 -3.46 2.71 18.51
CA HIS A 13 -4.48 2.09 19.35
C HIS A 13 -5.80 1.88 18.60
N GLU A 14 -6.26 2.86 17.82
CA GLU A 14 -7.45 2.74 16.97
C GLU A 14 -7.26 1.62 15.93
N CYS A 15 -6.09 1.54 15.30
CA CYS A 15 -5.74 0.46 14.37
C CYS A 15 -5.80 -0.90 15.06
N VAL A 16 -5.11 -1.07 16.19
CA VAL A 16 -5.08 -2.33 16.93
C VAL A 16 -6.46 -2.75 17.40
N HIS A 17 -7.27 -1.81 17.94
CA HIS A 17 -8.65 -2.13 18.35
C HIS A 17 -9.49 -2.62 17.18
N SER A 18 -9.43 -1.97 16.01
CA SER A 18 -10.16 -2.44 14.83
C SER A 18 -9.71 -3.84 14.36
N CYS A 19 -8.42 -4.19 14.55
CA CYS A 19 -7.92 -5.52 14.27
C CYS A 19 -8.40 -6.57 15.28
N LEU A 20 -8.57 -6.21 16.56
CA LEU A 20 -9.02 -7.13 17.60
C LEU A 20 -10.54 -7.33 17.63
N GLU A 21 -11.31 -6.40 17.05
CA GLU A 21 -12.77 -6.41 17.00
C GLU A 21 -13.33 -7.09 15.73
N GLN A 22 -12.56 -7.97 15.09
CA GLN A 22 -13.01 -8.64 13.86
C GLN A 22 -14.00 -9.76 14.12
N ASP A 23 -15.00 -9.92 13.23
CA ASP A 23 -15.89 -11.10 13.17
C ASP A 23 -15.14 -12.26 12.52
N TYR A 24 -14.16 -12.76 13.25
CA TYR A 24 -13.30 -13.86 12.83
C TYR A 24 -12.84 -14.64 14.05
N PRO A 25 -12.71 -15.99 13.99
CA PRO A 25 -12.30 -16.77 15.15
C PRO A 25 -10.95 -16.29 15.71
N ALA A 26 -10.93 -15.93 16.99
CA ALA A 26 -9.77 -15.31 17.64
C ALA A 26 -8.53 -16.22 17.71
N ASP A 27 -8.70 -17.52 17.56
CA ASP A 27 -7.64 -18.52 17.49
C ASP A 27 -7.09 -18.72 16.07
N CYS A 28 -7.71 -18.07 15.07
CA CYS A 28 -7.33 -18.18 13.67
C CYS A 28 -6.53 -16.96 13.16
N PHE A 29 -6.25 -15.96 13.98
CA PHE A 29 -5.41 -14.84 13.58
C PHE A 29 -4.61 -14.26 14.74
N ASP A 30 -3.49 -13.64 14.42
CA ASP A 30 -2.66 -12.87 15.34
C ASP A 30 -2.54 -11.42 14.84
N THR A 31 -2.71 -10.46 15.73
CA THR A 31 -2.37 -9.07 15.48
C THR A 31 -0.92 -8.81 15.90
N VAL A 32 -0.06 -8.55 14.93
CA VAL A 32 1.37 -8.28 15.14
C VAL A 32 1.65 -6.80 15.02
N VAL A 33 2.07 -6.17 16.10
CA VAL A 33 2.46 -4.76 16.13
C VAL A 33 3.98 -4.66 16.06
N ILE A 34 4.48 -3.96 15.05
CA ILE A 34 5.90 -3.73 14.85
C ILE A 34 6.27 -2.36 15.40
N SER A 35 6.97 -2.34 16.51
CA SER A 35 7.42 -1.11 17.17
C SER A 35 8.84 -0.77 16.75
N ASP A 36 8.98 0.24 15.88
CA ASP A 36 10.28 0.80 15.53
C ASP A 36 10.46 2.16 16.23
N ARG A 37 11.15 2.15 17.37
CA ARG A 37 11.41 3.32 18.21
C ARG A 37 10.15 4.04 18.71
N MET A 38 9.08 3.32 18.98
CA MET A 38 7.92 3.88 19.67
C MET A 38 8.28 4.30 21.10
N GLN A 39 7.48 5.21 21.65
CA GLN A 39 7.67 5.63 23.06
C GLN A 39 7.41 4.44 24.00
N PRO A 40 8.21 4.30 25.08
CA PRO A 40 8.04 3.19 26.03
C PRO A 40 6.63 3.08 26.60
N GLU A 41 5.98 4.22 26.85
CA GLU A 41 4.59 4.27 27.34
C GLU A 41 3.59 3.72 26.31
N THR A 42 3.87 3.90 25.02
CA THR A 42 3.04 3.32 23.93
C THR A 42 3.25 1.82 23.89
N ASN A 43 4.49 1.34 23.91
CA ASN A 43 4.78 -0.09 23.97
C ASN A 43 4.14 -0.76 25.19
N ALA A 44 4.26 -0.16 26.37
CA ALA A 44 3.64 -0.67 27.60
C ALA A 44 2.11 -0.74 27.48
N SER A 45 1.47 0.26 26.85
CA SER A 45 0.02 0.26 26.64
C SER A 45 -0.46 -0.76 25.62
N LEU A 46 0.37 -1.11 24.62
CA LEU A 46 0.07 -2.14 23.63
C LEU A 46 0.32 -3.56 24.16
N ALA A 47 1.33 -3.72 25.03
CA ALA A 47 1.70 -5.02 25.61
C ALA A 47 0.62 -5.61 26.53
N VAL A 48 -0.35 -4.81 27.01
CA VAL A 48 -1.50 -5.32 27.80
C VAL A 48 -2.66 -5.82 26.92
N LEU A 49 -2.60 -5.57 25.61
CA LEU A 49 -3.59 -6.05 24.63
C LEU A 49 -3.19 -7.44 24.12
N PRO A 50 -4.14 -8.23 23.60
CA PRO A 50 -3.84 -9.55 23.03
C PRO A 50 -3.18 -9.41 21.65
N VAL A 51 -1.99 -8.79 21.61
CA VAL A 51 -1.19 -8.57 20.40
C VAL A 51 0.22 -9.12 20.57
N ARG A 52 0.87 -9.47 19.47
CA ARG A 52 2.30 -9.78 19.46
C ARG A 52 3.08 -8.50 19.18
N LEU A 53 3.71 -7.93 20.20
CA LEU A 53 4.56 -6.76 20.04
C LEU A 53 5.97 -7.18 19.64
N VAL A 54 6.42 -6.76 18.47
CA VAL A 54 7.79 -6.99 17.96
C VAL A 54 8.53 -5.66 17.97
N GLU A 55 9.42 -5.50 18.93
CA GLU A 55 10.28 -4.32 19.02
C GLU A 55 11.50 -4.48 18.12
N VAL A 56 11.73 -3.50 17.24
CA VAL A 56 12.86 -3.46 16.33
C VAL A 56 13.65 -2.17 16.45
N HIS A 57 14.93 -2.23 16.15
CA HIS A 57 15.80 -1.06 16.21
C HIS A 57 16.79 -1.09 15.05
N PHE A 58 16.66 -0.15 14.12
CA PHE A 58 17.56 -0.02 12.99
C PHE A 58 18.21 1.36 12.99
N GLU A 59 19.46 1.46 12.55
CA GLU A 59 20.10 2.77 12.28
C GLU A 59 19.33 3.55 11.21
N LYS A 60 18.96 2.86 10.12
CA LYS A 60 18.09 3.38 9.07
C LYS A 60 16.86 2.47 8.96
N SER A 61 15.78 2.92 9.55
CA SER A 61 14.50 2.23 9.55
C SER A 61 13.84 2.28 8.17
N THR A 62 13.30 1.14 7.74
CA THR A 62 12.45 1.05 6.56
C THR A 62 11.32 0.06 6.84
N LYS A 63 10.16 0.27 6.22
CA LYS A 63 9.01 -0.63 6.39
C LYS A 63 9.35 -2.08 5.99
N SER A 64 10.17 -2.27 4.94
CA SER A 64 10.61 -3.61 4.52
C SER A 64 11.45 -4.33 5.58
N LYS A 65 12.39 -3.63 6.23
CA LYS A 65 13.17 -4.21 7.33
C LYS A 65 12.30 -4.59 8.52
N SER A 66 11.37 -3.71 8.90
CA SER A 66 10.46 -3.95 10.01
C SER A 66 9.55 -5.15 9.74
N LEU A 67 8.98 -5.26 8.54
CA LEU A 67 8.18 -6.42 8.14
C LEU A 67 8.98 -7.72 8.14
N ASN A 68 10.21 -7.73 7.60
CA ASN A 68 11.09 -8.91 7.62
C ASN A 68 11.45 -9.34 9.04
N ALA A 69 11.74 -8.39 9.92
CA ALA A 69 12.04 -8.69 11.33
C ALA A 69 10.81 -9.28 12.05
N ALA A 70 9.62 -8.75 11.79
CA ALA A 70 8.38 -9.29 12.35
C ALA A 70 8.14 -10.74 11.87
N MET A 71 8.22 -11.01 10.57
CA MET A 71 8.05 -12.36 10.03
C MET A 71 9.08 -13.36 10.61
N ALA A 72 10.33 -12.93 10.81
CA ALA A 72 11.33 -13.75 11.48
C ALA A 72 11.00 -14.05 12.95
N ALA A 73 10.32 -13.13 13.65
CA ALA A 73 9.96 -13.26 15.06
C ALA A 73 8.71 -14.12 15.27
N ILE A 74 7.74 -14.11 14.34
CA ILE A 74 6.46 -14.82 14.51
C ILE A 74 6.47 -16.25 13.96
N GLY A 75 7.45 -16.61 13.13
CA GLY A 75 7.54 -17.95 12.55
C GLY A 75 6.75 -18.12 11.26
N ASN A 76 6.43 -19.37 10.90
CA ASN A 76 5.92 -19.74 9.58
C ASN A 76 4.53 -20.39 9.61
N ASP A 77 3.83 -20.40 10.74
CA ASP A 77 2.58 -21.13 10.93
C ASP A 77 1.34 -20.32 10.51
N TYR A 78 1.47 -19.55 9.42
CA TYR A 78 0.40 -18.72 8.89
C TYR A 78 0.12 -19.01 7.41
N ASP A 79 -1.15 -18.94 7.02
CA ASP A 79 -1.58 -19.07 5.62
C ASP A 79 -1.55 -17.72 4.89
N ILE A 80 -1.91 -16.65 5.59
CA ILE A 80 -2.12 -15.32 5.01
C ILE A 80 -1.37 -14.26 5.84
N ALA A 81 -0.70 -13.34 5.17
CA ALA A 81 -0.16 -12.11 5.75
C ALA A 81 -1.01 -10.92 5.29
N LEU A 82 -1.56 -10.17 6.24
CA LEU A 82 -2.22 -8.88 6.00
C LEU A 82 -1.34 -7.74 6.47
N VAL A 83 -1.11 -6.75 5.60
CA VAL A 83 -0.28 -5.58 5.89
C VAL A 83 -1.14 -4.34 6.04
N LEU A 84 -1.10 -3.73 7.21
CA LEU A 84 -1.75 -2.46 7.52
C LEU A 84 -0.73 -1.39 7.94
N ASP A 85 -1.06 -0.13 7.73
CA ASP A 85 -0.34 1.00 8.32
C ASP A 85 -0.89 1.30 9.72
N ALA A 86 -0.07 1.93 10.58
CA ALA A 86 -0.41 2.18 11.99
C ALA A 86 -1.59 3.15 12.20
N ASP A 87 -2.03 3.83 11.16
CA ASP A 87 -3.17 4.75 11.14
C ASP A 87 -4.42 4.16 10.46
N ASN A 88 -4.32 2.92 9.99
CA ASN A 88 -5.43 2.26 9.34
C ASN A 88 -6.49 1.79 10.34
N VAL A 89 -7.73 1.83 9.91
CA VAL A 89 -8.88 1.24 10.59
C VAL A 89 -9.61 0.35 9.60
N ILE A 90 -9.97 -0.84 10.04
CA ILE A 90 -10.66 -1.83 9.21
C ILE A 90 -12.07 -2.12 9.77
N PRO A 91 -13.07 -2.39 8.90
CA PRO A 91 -14.40 -2.83 9.30
C PRO A 91 -14.37 -4.18 10.01
N TYR A 92 -15.44 -4.46 10.71
CA TYR A 92 -15.65 -5.66 11.51
C TYR A 92 -15.57 -6.99 10.70
N ASP A 93 -15.99 -6.98 9.45
CA ASP A 93 -16.05 -8.12 8.52
C ASP A 93 -14.81 -8.28 7.62
N TYR A 94 -13.81 -7.44 7.81
CA TYR A 94 -12.66 -7.31 6.90
C TYR A 94 -11.85 -8.61 6.74
N LEU A 95 -11.60 -9.34 7.84
CA LEU A 95 -10.85 -10.61 7.77
C LEU A 95 -11.66 -11.70 7.10
N SER A 96 -12.98 -11.74 7.33
CA SER A 96 -13.90 -12.69 6.68
C SER A 96 -13.92 -12.50 5.17
N ASP A 97 -14.04 -11.27 4.69
CA ASP A 97 -14.03 -10.93 3.26
C ASP A 97 -12.72 -11.38 2.58
N ILE A 98 -11.59 -11.13 3.24
CA ILE A 98 -10.28 -11.56 2.73
C ILE A 98 -10.20 -13.08 2.69
N ASN A 99 -10.59 -13.76 3.77
CA ASN A 99 -10.56 -15.21 3.86
C ASN A 99 -11.41 -15.88 2.77
N ASP A 100 -12.59 -15.35 2.51
CA ASP A 100 -13.50 -15.89 1.48
C ASP A 100 -12.85 -15.84 0.09
N LEU A 101 -12.12 -14.78 -0.23
CA LEU A 101 -11.41 -14.72 -1.50
C LEU A 101 -10.22 -15.69 -1.55
N PHE A 102 -9.49 -15.85 -0.45
CA PHE A 102 -8.38 -16.81 -0.35
C PHE A 102 -8.83 -18.28 -0.28
N ALA A 103 -10.13 -18.57 -0.12
CA ALA A 103 -10.67 -19.89 -0.33
C ALA A 103 -10.40 -20.41 -1.76
N ASN A 104 -10.27 -19.52 -2.74
CA ASN A 104 -9.77 -19.87 -4.07
C ASN A 104 -8.23 -20.01 -4.02
N PRO A 105 -7.66 -21.23 -4.30
CA PRO A 105 -6.22 -21.45 -4.25
C PRO A 105 -5.42 -20.66 -5.31
N GLU A 106 -6.06 -20.17 -6.36
CA GLU A 106 -5.41 -19.33 -7.38
C GLU A 106 -5.18 -17.89 -6.89
N VAL A 107 -5.83 -17.50 -5.79
CA VAL A 107 -5.64 -16.18 -5.19
C VAL A 107 -4.43 -16.20 -4.27
N GLU A 108 -3.41 -15.44 -4.65
CA GLU A 108 -2.18 -15.34 -3.87
C GLU A 108 -1.97 -13.94 -3.30
N ILE A 109 -2.54 -12.90 -3.94
CA ILE A 109 -2.32 -11.50 -3.61
C ILE A 109 -3.61 -10.72 -3.80
N VAL A 110 -3.97 -9.97 -2.79
CA VAL A 110 -5.20 -9.15 -2.75
C VAL A 110 -4.86 -7.73 -2.31
N GLN A 111 -5.44 -6.76 -2.99
CA GLN A 111 -5.50 -5.37 -2.57
C GLN A 111 -6.94 -5.01 -2.24
N THR A 112 -7.19 -4.47 -1.06
CA THR A 112 -8.51 -3.95 -0.67
C THR A 112 -8.66 -2.47 -1.03
N HIS A 113 -9.88 -1.95 -0.89
CA HIS A 113 -10.20 -0.58 -1.22
C HIS A 113 -9.72 0.38 -0.12
N ARG A 114 -8.70 1.19 -0.40
CA ARG A 114 -8.27 2.22 0.55
C ARG A 114 -9.11 3.48 0.42
N SER A 115 -9.71 3.91 1.51
CA SER A 115 -10.55 5.10 1.59
C SER A 115 -10.09 6.05 2.70
N ALA A 116 -10.61 7.27 2.71
CA ALA A 116 -10.23 8.28 3.67
C ALA A 116 -10.97 8.11 5.01
N LYS A 117 -10.22 8.12 6.12
CA LYS A 117 -10.75 8.20 7.47
C LYS A 117 -11.24 9.61 7.84
N ASN A 118 -10.60 10.64 7.26
CA ASN A 118 -10.91 12.04 7.54
C ASN A 118 -11.10 12.86 6.25
N LEU A 119 -12.08 13.78 6.27
CA LEU A 119 -12.38 14.72 5.20
C LEU A 119 -12.55 16.15 5.76
N ASN A 120 -11.80 16.47 6.81
CA ASN A 120 -12.00 17.64 7.66
C ASN A 120 -11.40 18.94 7.11
N ASN A 121 -10.67 18.89 6.00
CA ASN A 121 -10.15 20.06 5.30
C ASN A 121 -9.94 19.78 3.80
N ASP A 122 -9.73 20.87 3.03
CA ASP A 122 -9.59 20.81 1.56
C ASP A 122 -8.44 19.91 1.10
N MET A 123 -7.34 19.84 1.84
CA MET A 123 -6.19 19.00 1.50
C MET A 123 -6.52 17.50 1.66
N ALA A 124 -7.17 17.13 2.76
CA ALA A 124 -7.62 15.76 2.99
C ALA A 124 -8.67 15.35 1.95
N LEU A 125 -9.59 16.27 1.60
CA LEU A 125 -10.58 16.02 0.55
C LEU A 125 -9.93 15.81 -0.83
N LEU A 126 -8.97 16.64 -1.22
CA LEU A 126 -8.24 16.50 -2.49
C LEU A 126 -7.43 15.20 -2.54
N ASP A 127 -6.80 14.82 -1.45
CA ASP A 127 -6.05 13.56 -1.36
C ASP A 127 -7.00 12.35 -1.43
N ALA A 128 -8.15 12.41 -0.77
CA ALA A 128 -9.20 11.39 -0.85
C ALA A 128 -9.74 11.23 -2.28
N ILE A 129 -10.08 12.33 -2.95
CA ILE A 129 -10.53 12.31 -4.36
C ILE A 129 -9.44 11.71 -5.25
N SER A 130 -8.18 12.09 -5.05
CA SER A 130 -7.05 11.53 -5.81
C SER A 130 -6.92 10.02 -5.59
N GLU A 131 -7.17 9.52 -4.38
CA GLU A 131 -7.15 8.09 -4.06
C GLU A 131 -8.31 7.36 -4.75
N GLU A 132 -9.54 7.91 -4.73
CA GLU A 132 -10.68 7.31 -5.41
C GLU A 132 -10.51 7.23 -6.92
N ILE A 133 -9.88 8.22 -7.54
CA ILE A 133 -9.51 8.15 -8.96
C ILE A 133 -8.50 7.01 -9.19
N ASN A 134 -7.54 6.80 -8.29
CA ASN A 134 -6.61 5.67 -8.37
C ASN A 134 -7.32 4.32 -8.17
N ASN A 135 -8.23 4.23 -7.20
CA ASN A 135 -9.06 3.04 -6.98
C ASN A 135 -9.84 2.67 -8.24
N THR A 136 -10.45 3.66 -8.88
CA THR A 136 -11.25 3.45 -10.10
C THR A 136 -10.39 3.07 -11.30
N ILE A 137 -9.28 3.76 -11.56
CA ILE A 137 -8.48 3.55 -12.78
C ILE A 137 -7.53 2.37 -12.61
N PHE A 138 -6.62 2.42 -11.61
CA PHE A 138 -5.49 1.50 -11.50
C PHE A 138 -5.79 0.21 -10.71
N ARG A 139 -6.97 0.09 -10.11
CA ARG A 139 -7.41 -1.10 -9.40
C ARG A 139 -8.66 -1.70 -10.05
N LEU A 140 -9.83 -1.09 -9.89
CA LEU A 140 -11.08 -1.60 -10.44
C LEU A 140 -11.05 -1.70 -11.98
N GLY A 141 -10.59 -0.66 -12.68
CA GLY A 141 -10.48 -0.64 -14.12
C GLY A 141 -9.53 -1.70 -14.64
N HIS A 142 -8.34 -1.83 -14.04
CA HIS A 142 -7.36 -2.88 -14.40
C HIS A 142 -7.93 -4.27 -14.14
N ALA A 143 -8.53 -4.51 -12.96
CA ALA A 143 -9.17 -5.78 -12.64
C ALA A 143 -10.26 -6.16 -13.65
N LYS A 144 -11.11 -5.21 -14.08
CA LYS A 144 -12.14 -5.44 -15.11
C LYS A 144 -11.57 -5.74 -16.51
N LEU A 145 -10.37 -5.25 -16.80
CA LEU A 145 -9.64 -5.54 -18.04
C LEU A 145 -8.86 -6.86 -17.97
N GLY A 146 -8.92 -7.57 -16.85
CA GLY A 146 -8.15 -8.79 -16.63
C GLY A 146 -6.67 -8.55 -16.32
N LEU A 147 -6.29 -7.32 -15.96
CA LEU A 147 -4.97 -6.95 -15.49
C LEU A 147 -4.92 -6.91 -13.94
N SER A 148 -3.73 -6.91 -13.39
CA SER A 148 -3.49 -6.84 -11.95
C SER A 148 -3.82 -5.47 -11.38
N ALA A 149 -4.47 -5.43 -10.21
CA ALA A 149 -4.70 -4.21 -9.45
C ALA A 149 -3.39 -3.63 -8.90
N ALA A 150 -3.33 -2.31 -8.72
CA ALA A 150 -2.15 -1.67 -8.13
C ALA A 150 -2.08 -1.90 -6.61
N LEU A 151 -0.91 -2.27 -6.10
CA LEU A 151 -0.60 -2.30 -4.67
C LEU A 151 -0.31 -0.88 -4.14
N ILE A 152 -0.61 -0.64 -2.85
CA ILE A 152 -0.47 0.69 -2.21
C ILE A 152 0.24 0.67 -0.86
N GLY A 153 0.86 -0.43 -0.50
CA GLY A 153 1.64 -0.54 0.74
C GLY A 153 0.83 -0.82 2.00
N SER A 154 -0.50 -0.82 1.92
CA SER A 154 -1.43 -1.01 3.05
C SER A 154 -2.74 -1.63 2.54
N GLY A 155 -3.48 -2.34 3.40
CA GLY A 155 -4.66 -3.09 2.97
C GLY A 155 -4.32 -4.16 1.93
N MET A 156 -3.15 -4.77 2.05
CA MET A 156 -2.66 -5.81 1.16
C MET A 156 -2.62 -7.14 1.89
N ALA A 157 -3.18 -8.17 1.28
CA ALA A 157 -3.10 -9.54 1.80
C ALA A 157 -2.39 -10.45 0.80
N PHE A 158 -1.61 -11.40 1.32
CA PHE A 158 -0.78 -12.33 0.55
C PHE A 158 -0.85 -13.71 1.13
N ARG A 159 -0.66 -14.76 0.31
CA ARG A 159 -0.20 -16.05 0.83
C ARG A 159 1.10 -15.82 1.60
N TYR A 160 1.15 -16.32 2.84
CA TYR A 160 2.23 -15.99 3.78
C TYR A 160 3.62 -16.33 3.24
N ASP A 161 3.80 -17.54 2.72
CA ASP A 161 5.08 -17.99 2.17
C ASP A 161 5.55 -17.13 1.00
N LEU A 162 4.63 -16.79 0.07
CA LEU A 162 4.93 -15.93 -1.07
C LEU A 162 5.40 -14.54 -0.60
N PHE A 163 4.72 -14.00 0.41
CA PHE A 163 5.08 -12.69 0.97
C PHE A 163 6.44 -12.72 1.65
N ARG A 164 6.66 -13.67 2.56
CA ARG A 164 7.93 -13.86 3.27
C ARG A 164 9.09 -14.00 2.31
N ASP A 165 8.99 -14.91 1.35
CA ASP A 165 10.08 -15.22 0.41
C ASP A 165 10.35 -14.05 -0.54
N THR A 166 9.32 -13.30 -0.95
CA THR A 166 9.51 -12.12 -1.78
C THR A 166 10.11 -10.97 -0.97
N MET A 167 9.61 -10.73 0.25
CA MET A 167 10.09 -9.65 1.10
C MET A 167 11.56 -9.82 1.52
N ALA A 168 12.08 -11.04 1.59
CA ALA A 168 13.49 -11.31 1.84
C ALA A 168 14.40 -10.70 0.75
N ASP A 169 13.92 -10.59 -0.49
CA ASP A 169 14.64 -10.02 -1.62
C ASP A 169 14.48 -8.50 -1.72
N ILE A 170 13.47 -7.91 -1.07
CA ILE A 170 13.16 -6.47 -1.14
C ILE A 170 14.19 -5.67 -0.34
N LYS A 171 14.89 -4.76 -1.02
CA LYS A 171 15.95 -3.92 -0.44
C LYS A 171 15.56 -2.44 -0.37
N ALA A 172 14.29 -2.13 -0.60
CA ALA A 172 13.77 -0.78 -0.69
C ALA A 172 14.16 0.10 0.50
N VAL A 173 14.72 1.26 0.21
CA VAL A 173 14.91 2.35 1.18
C VAL A 173 13.62 3.18 1.31
N GLY A 174 12.77 3.17 0.27
CA GLY A 174 11.45 3.83 0.24
C GLY A 174 10.63 3.31 -0.93
N GLY A 175 9.30 3.30 -0.77
CA GLY A 175 8.38 2.76 -1.79
C GLY A 175 8.54 1.24 -1.95
N PHE A 176 8.62 0.51 -0.84
CA PHE A 176 8.78 -0.95 -0.84
C PHE A 176 7.64 -1.64 -1.59
N ASP A 177 6.44 -1.09 -1.53
CA ASP A 177 5.25 -1.52 -2.25
C ASP A 177 5.46 -1.55 -3.77
N ARG A 178 6.18 -0.57 -4.33
CA ARG A 178 6.51 -0.53 -5.76
C ARG A 178 7.54 -1.60 -6.16
N GLU A 179 8.57 -1.80 -5.34
CA GLU A 179 9.56 -2.86 -5.59
C GLU A 179 8.90 -4.24 -5.48
N LEU A 180 8.08 -4.43 -4.45
CA LEU A 180 7.32 -5.65 -4.24
C LEU A 180 6.37 -5.93 -5.42
N GLU A 181 5.60 -4.93 -5.83
CA GLU A 181 4.67 -5.00 -6.94
C GLU A 181 5.37 -5.40 -8.26
N LEU A 182 6.41 -4.66 -8.64
CA LEU A 182 7.15 -4.94 -9.88
C LEU A 182 7.86 -6.32 -9.83
N THR A 183 8.37 -6.72 -8.68
CA THR A 183 9.02 -8.03 -8.49
C THR A 183 8.02 -9.16 -8.66
N LEU A 184 6.85 -9.07 -8.03
CA LEU A 184 5.80 -10.07 -8.12
C LEU A 184 5.20 -10.16 -9.52
N LEU A 185 4.92 -9.02 -10.17
CA LEU A 185 4.44 -9.01 -11.56
C LEU A 185 5.48 -9.58 -12.53
N TYR A 186 6.76 -9.27 -12.34
CA TYR A 186 7.82 -9.88 -13.16
C TYR A 186 7.89 -11.40 -13.00
N ARG A 187 7.58 -11.92 -11.81
CA ARG A 187 7.43 -13.36 -11.52
C ARG A 187 6.12 -13.96 -12.06
N GLY A 188 5.28 -13.18 -12.72
CA GLY A 188 3.99 -13.61 -13.31
C GLY A 188 2.87 -13.76 -12.29
N LYS A 189 3.01 -13.16 -11.09
CA LYS A 189 1.95 -13.18 -10.09
C LYS A 189 0.87 -12.16 -10.43
N ARG A 190 -0.38 -12.46 -10.07
CA ARG A 190 -1.54 -11.58 -10.31
C ARG A 190 -2.07 -11.01 -9.01
N PHE A 191 -2.60 -9.78 -9.08
CA PHE A 191 -3.18 -9.11 -7.93
C PHE A 191 -4.68 -8.94 -8.14
N TYR A 192 -5.43 -9.43 -7.17
CA TYR A 192 -6.88 -9.30 -7.13
C TYR A 192 -7.26 -8.03 -6.38
N TYR A 193 -8.43 -7.49 -6.69
CA TYR A 193 -8.96 -6.29 -6.04
C TYR A 193 -10.29 -6.60 -5.38
N LEU A 194 -10.41 -6.23 -4.10
CA LEU A 194 -11.67 -6.26 -3.35
C LEU A 194 -12.23 -4.84 -3.24
N PRO A 195 -13.14 -4.41 -4.12
CA PRO A 195 -13.64 -3.04 -4.16
C PRO A 195 -14.59 -2.71 -3.02
N GLU A 196 -15.25 -3.71 -2.41
CA GLU A 196 -16.25 -3.53 -1.35
C GLU A 196 -15.65 -3.70 0.06
N THR A 197 -14.40 -4.15 0.18
CA THR A 197 -13.71 -4.35 1.47
C THR A 197 -12.78 -3.16 1.72
N PHE A 198 -13.14 -2.31 2.67
CA PHE A 198 -12.51 -1.01 2.89
C PHE A 198 -11.42 -1.06 3.96
N VAL A 199 -10.32 -0.36 3.71
CA VAL A 199 -9.35 0.05 4.73
C VAL A 199 -9.31 1.57 4.77
N PHE A 200 -9.52 2.14 5.95
CA PHE A 200 -9.57 3.59 6.15
C PHE A 200 -8.22 4.11 6.64
N ASP A 201 -7.62 5.06 5.92
CA ASP A 201 -6.37 5.72 6.30
C ASP A 201 -6.56 7.21 6.59
N GLU A 202 -5.66 7.79 7.38
CA GLU A 202 -5.69 9.20 7.71
C GLU A 202 -5.01 10.03 6.62
N LYS A 203 -5.78 10.94 6.01
CA LYS A 203 -5.28 11.81 4.94
C LYS A 203 -4.48 12.99 5.47
N ILE A 204 -3.47 13.38 4.73
CA ILE A 204 -2.57 14.49 5.09
C ILE A 204 -3.34 15.81 5.13
N GLN A 205 -3.16 16.56 6.21
CA GLN A 205 -3.89 17.77 6.49
C GLN A 205 -3.12 19.06 6.19
N ASN A 206 -1.81 18.96 5.86
CA ASN A 206 -1.00 20.14 5.59
C ASN A 206 -0.19 20.03 4.29
N THR A 207 0.04 21.19 3.64
CA THR A 207 0.71 21.28 2.34
C THR A 207 2.19 20.90 2.37
N GLY A 208 2.86 21.10 3.49
CA GLY A 208 4.29 20.78 3.65
C GLY A 208 4.55 19.27 3.64
N ASP A 209 3.75 18.53 4.37
CA ASP A 209 3.83 17.05 4.41
C ASP A 209 3.40 16.45 3.08
N PHE A 210 2.35 16.99 2.46
CA PHE A 210 1.90 16.60 1.13
C PHE A 210 3.02 16.72 0.09
N SER A 211 3.70 17.87 0.03
CA SER A 211 4.79 18.10 -0.91
C SER A 211 5.97 17.15 -0.69
N ARG A 212 6.33 16.88 0.58
CA ARG A 212 7.38 15.93 0.94
C ARG A 212 7.01 14.49 0.53
N GLN A 213 5.77 14.09 0.76
CA GLN A 213 5.27 12.77 0.38
C GLN A 213 5.30 12.61 -1.15
N ARG A 214 4.77 13.58 -1.92
CA ARG A 214 4.76 13.53 -3.39
C ARG A 214 6.16 13.47 -3.98
N ARG A 215 7.12 14.21 -3.42
CA ARG A 215 8.53 14.16 -3.85
C ARG A 215 9.12 12.77 -3.65
N ARG A 216 8.87 12.15 -2.50
CA ARG A 216 9.33 10.77 -2.23
C ARG A 216 8.73 9.78 -3.22
N TRP A 217 7.43 9.90 -3.54
CA TRP A 217 6.76 9.01 -4.49
C TRP A 217 7.30 9.15 -5.91
N LEU A 218 7.51 10.37 -6.38
CA LEU A 218 8.10 10.62 -7.70
C LEU A 218 9.53 10.10 -7.79
N SER A 219 10.34 10.30 -6.75
CA SER A 219 11.71 9.78 -6.70
C SER A 219 11.74 8.24 -6.73
N ALA A 220 10.87 7.59 -5.95
CA ALA A 220 10.74 6.14 -5.97
C ALA A 220 10.26 5.63 -7.34
N GLN A 221 9.25 6.28 -7.93
CA GLN A 221 8.73 5.95 -9.25
C GLN A 221 9.82 5.96 -10.33
N TRP A 222 10.63 7.01 -10.36
CA TRP A 222 11.75 7.12 -11.31
C TRP A 222 12.83 6.06 -11.07
N HIS A 223 13.20 5.86 -9.81
CA HIS A 223 14.19 4.86 -9.42
C HIS A 223 13.77 3.45 -9.87
N TYR A 224 12.54 3.04 -9.59
CA TYR A 224 12.07 1.70 -9.95
C TYR A 224 11.82 1.55 -11.45
N CYS A 225 11.40 2.62 -12.13
CA CYS A 225 11.36 2.63 -13.59
C CYS A 225 12.73 2.27 -14.19
N GLN A 226 13.80 2.94 -13.76
CA GLN A 226 15.15 2.66 -14.25
C GLN A 226 15.63 1.25 -13.86
N THR A 227 15.35 0.82 -12.64
CA THR A 227 15.80 -0.49 -12.13
C THR A 227 15.15 -1.64 -12.90
N PHE A 228 13.87 -1.53 -13.23
CA PHE A 228 13.09 -2.59 -13.87
C PHE A 228 13.01 -2.48 -15.40
N ALA A 229 13.35 -1.35 -16.00
CA ALA A 229 13.32 -1.16 -17.47
C ALA A 229 14.14 -2.21 -18.24
N LYS A 230 15.24 -2.68 -17.66
CA LYS A 230 16.08 -3.74 -18.25
C LYS A 230 15.37 -5.06 -18.47
N PHE A 231 14.27 -5.31 -17.77
CA PHE A 231 13.48 -6.53 -17.89
C PHE A 231 12.35 -6.43 -18.92
N LEU A 232 12.09 -5.24 -19.49
CA LEU A 232 10.97 -4.98 -20.38
C LEU A 232 10.95 -5.93 -21.60
N TRP A 233 12.06 -6.07 -22.30
CA TRP A 233 12.12 -6.91 -23.50
C TRP A 233 11.86 -8.39 -23.20
N LYS A 234 12.34 -8.88 -22.05
CA LYS A 234 12.08 -10.25 -21.63
C LYS A 234 10.61 -10.44 -21.26
N ALA A 235 10.01 -9.46 -20.57
CA ALA A 235 8.59 -9.48 -20.21
C ALA A 235 7.69 -9.44 -21.47
N LEU A 236 8.02 -8.60 -22.46
CA LEU A 236 7.30 -8.55 -23.73
C LEU A 236 7.37 -9.89 -24.49
N ALA A 237 8.55 -10.50 -24.56
CA ALA A 237 8.74 -11.81 -25.19
C ALA A 237 7.94 -12.92 -24.46
N ALA A 238 7.83 -12.83 -23.13
CA ALA A 238 7.03 -13.74 -22.30
C ALA A 238 5.52 -13.40 -22.29
N ARG A 239 5.09 -12.35 -22.95
CA ARG A 239 3.70 -11.82 -22.93
C ARG A 239 3.19 -11.48 -21.54
N ASN A 240 4.09 -11.05 -20.64
CA ASN A 240 3.74 -10.60 -19.30
C ASN A 240 3.21 -9.15 -19.37
N TRP A 241 1.94 -9.02 -19.74
CA TRP A 241 1.30 -7.72 -19.95
C TRP A 241 1.12 -6.93 -18.67
N ASP A 242 0.88 -7.61 -17.54
CA ASP A 242 0.77 -6.97 -16.21
C ASP A 242 2.04 -6.21 -15.85
N PHE A 243 3.20 -6.85 -16.02
CA PHE A 243 4.47 -6.18 -15.76
C PHE A 243 4.75 -5.04 -16.74
N CYS A 244 4.47 -5.24 -18.04
CA CYS A 244 4.67 -4.21 -19.06
C CYS A 244 3.80 -2.99 -18.79
N ASP A 245 2.51 -3.19 -18.48
CA ASP A 245 1.58 -2.13 -18.14
C ASP A 245 2.03 -1.37 -16.88
N LYS A 246 2.41 -2.09 -15.82
CA LYS A 246 2.90 -1.47 -14.60
C LYS A 246 4.17 -0.65 -14.83
N LEU A 247 5.10 -1.16 -15.63
CA LEU A 247 6.31 -0.42 -15.97
C LEU A 247 5.99 0.84 -16.80
N PHE A 248 5.03 0.75 -17.72
CA PHE A 248 4.52 1.91 -18.45
C PHE A 248 3.89 2.95 -17.50
N GLN A 249 3.14 2.53 -16.50
CA GLN A 249 2.59 3.42 -15.47
C GLN A 249 3.69 4.18 -14.70
N GLN A 250 4.89 3.57 -14.50
CA GLN A 250 6.01 4.29 -13.88
C GLN A 250 6.55 5.42 -14.78
N LEU A 251 6.33 5.39 -16.08
CA LEU A 251 6.70 6.46 -17.02
C LEU A 251 5.64 7.57 -17.07
N SER A 252 4.45 7.33 -16.54
CA SER A 252 3.34 8.28 -16.59
C SER A 252 3.67 9.58 -15.90
N ILE A 253 3.48 10.69 -16.62
CA ILE A 253 3.59 12.04 -16.07
C ILE A 253 2.52 12.23 -14.99
N PRO A 254 2.81 12.89 -13.85
CA PRO A 254 1.80 13.21 -12.86
C PRO A 254 0.55 13.85 -13.48
N ARG A 255 -0.62 13.32 -13.14
CA ARG A 255 -1.90 13.69 -13.79
C ARG A 255 -2.15 15.20 -13.85
N LEU A 256 -1.83 15.93 -12.78
CA LEU A 256 -1.96 17.39 -12.78
C LEU A 256 -1.09 18.07 -13.84
N LEU A 257 0.13 17.58 -14.04
CA LEU A 257 1.00 18.09 -15.12
C LEU A 257 0.46 17.71 -16.49
N LEU A 258 -0.01 16.47 -16.65
CA LEU A 258 -0.63 16.02 -17.90
C LEU A 258 -1.88 16.85 -18.25
N MET A 259 -2.75 17.10 -17.28
CA MET A 259 -3.91 18.00 -17.46
C MET A 259 -3.49 19.42 -17.83
N GLY A 260 -2.48 19.97 -17.15
CA GLY A 260 -1.92 21.29 -17.45
C GLY A 260 -1.35 21.37 -18.88
N PHE A 261 -0.57 20.38 -19.29
CA PHE A 261 -0.06 20.29 -20.66
C PHE A 261 -1.19 20.16 -21.71
N THR A 262 -2.17 19.27 -21.45
CA THR A 262 -3.30 19.09 -22.36
C THR A 262 -4.08 20.40 -22.52
N PHE A 263 -4.37 21.10 -21.42
CA PHE A 263 -5.02 22.42 -21.47
C PHE A 263 -4.19 23.43 -22.24
N PHE A 264 -2.90 23.56 -21.93
CA PHE A 264 -2.00 24.50 -22.59
C PHE A 264 -1.91 24.25 -24.10
N PHE A 265 -1.71 23.01 -24.52
CA PHE A 265 -1.66 22.66 -25.94
C PHE A 265 -3.02 22.82 -26.64
N SER A 266 -4.13 22.57 -25.96
CA SER A 266 -5.47 22.83 -26.49
C SER A 266 -5.70 24.31 -26.77
N VAL A 267 -5.27 25.18 -25.85
CA VAL A 267 -5.36 26.63 -26.04
C VAL A 267 -4.45 27.09 -27.20
N LEU A 268 -3.20 26.63 -27.25
CA LEU A 268 -2.29 26.94 -28.36
C LEU A 268 -2.85 26.49 -29.71
N PHE A 269 -3.37 25.28 -29.79
CA PHE A 269 -3.96 24.75 -31.01
C PHE A 269 -5.20 25.56 -31.44
N THR A 270 -6.03 25.97 -30.50
CA THR A 270 -7.19 26.81 -30.76
C THR A 270 -6.74 28.16 -31.35
N ILE A 271 -5.76 28.83 -30.72
CA ILE A 271 -5.22 30.10 -31.23
C ILE A 271 -4.65 29.91 -32.64
N TYR A 272 -3.80 28.87 -32.85
CA TYR A 272 -3.21 28.59 -34.16
C TYR A 272 -4.25 28.34 -35.26
N ARG A 273 -5.37 27.73 -34.92
CA ARG A 273 -6.44 27.44 -35.92
C ARG A 273 -7.28 28.68 -36.23
N TRP A 274 -7.26 29.72 -35.41
CA TRP A 274 -7.99 30.98 -35.61
C TRP A 274 -7.09 32.10 -36.21
N THR A 275 -5.80 31.90 -36.32
CA THR A 275 -4.84 32.74 -37.04
C THR A 275 -4.57 32.17 -38.43
#